data_77b1f2bd51050de9976a39ad02cf8c45
#
_entry.id   77b1f2bd51050de9976a39ad02cf8c45
#
_cell.length_a   1.000
_cell.length_b   1.000
_cell.length_c   1.000
_cell.angle_alpha   90.00
_cell.angle_beta   90.00
_cell.angle_gamma   90.00
#
_symmetry.space_group_name_H-M   'P 1'
#
loop_
_entity.id
_entity.type
_entity.pdbx_description
1 polymer ?
#
loop_
_entity_poly.entity_id
_entity_poly.type
_entity_poly.pdbx_seq_one_letter_code
_entity_poly.pdbx_strand_id
1 'polypeptide(L)'
;MESATFDLYRDIAERTDGDVYLGVVGPVRTGKSTFITRLMELLVMPKIPEGARKERIADELPQSGSGRTIMTTQPQFVPSEAVTVSLSDNAPVRVRLVDSVGYMVRGALGSVDKTGSRMVHTPWYDHDIPFEQAAEVGTRKVMTDHATIGVVVTTDGTIAELPRSAYIEAENRVVSELKALGTPFVIILNSAVPNSPDAQTLRTDLQEAYGVPVMLMSVKDMQSADVQKVLESVLLEFPVRQVRLSVPKWLEALDEGHYLVKEVLTGLKKAGQETHRMRETNLLTPVFAACSELDGVQLEQLRPGEGRIDLSLTMKDGMFNRILGEECGTEIHGDKHLLRLMKELVAAKTEYDQIAGALKSVRETGYGLVSPTMAEMTMEAPEIVRQGGQFGIRLKAHAPSLHLIRVDIETEVTPTVGTEEQSEELARQMSSELESDPQKMWAMSFFGKPLSDMVREGLNGKLMRMPADAQEKVQETLTRIINDGDGGMICILL
;
A
#
# COMPACT_ATOMS: atom_id res chain seq x y z
N MET A 1 20.52 9.92 -5.05
CA MET A 1 19.16 9.83 -5.64
C MET A 1 19.35 9.72 -7.14
N GLU A 2 19.35 8.51 -7.67
CA GLU A 2 19.21 8.31 -9.11
C GLU A 2 17.80 8.78 -9.46
N SER A 3 17.72 9.86 -10.26
CA SER A 3 16.48 10.29 -10.86
C SER A 3 15.94 9.12 -11.69
N ALA A 4 14.82 8.55 -11.28
CA ALA A 4 14.10 7.64 -12.14
C ALA A 4 13.84 8.42 -13.45
N THR A 5 14.58 8.10 -14.49
CA THR A 5 14.38 8.62 -15.84
C THR A 5 13.05 8.04 -16.32
N PHE A 6 11.95 8.76 -16.05
CA PHE A 6 10.68 8.43 -16.66
C PHE A 6 10.68 8.95 -18.10
N ASP A 7 10.10 8.17 -19.00
CA ASP A 7 9.90 8.59 -20.38
C ASP A 7 8.66 9.48 -20.44
N LEU A 8 8.87 10.81 -20.35
CA LEU A 8 7.83 11.82 -20.35
C LEU A 8 6.75 11.59 -21.42
N TYR A 9 7.16 11.27 -22.61
CA TYR A 9 6.24 11.12 -23.75
C TYR A 9 5.44 9.83 -23.68
N ARG A 10 6.05 8.77 -23.19
CA ARG A 10 5.37 7.50 -22.94
C ARG A 10 4.35 7.65 -21.81
N ASP A 11 4.75 8.29 -20.72
CA ASP A 11 3.87 8.52 -19.59
C ASP A 11 2.65 9.38 -19.95
N ILE A 12 2.83 10.42 -20.80
CA ILE A 12 1.73 11.20 -21.32
C ILE A 12 0.82 10.33 -22.20
N ALA A 13 1.38 9.51 -23.09
CA ALA A 13 0.62 8.61 -23.94
C ALA A 13 -0.23 7.64 -23.12
N GLU A 14 0.36 7.00 -22.10
CA GLU A 14 -0.36 6.11 -21.19
C GLU A 14 -1.46 6.83 -20.41
N ARG A 15 -1.22 8.08 -20.03
CA ARG A 15 -2.15 8.87 -19.22
C ARG A 15 -3.37 9.35 -20.01
N THR A 16 -3.21 9.55 -21.30
CA THR A 16 -4.23 10.06 -22.21
C THR A 16 -4.80 9.00 -23.16
N ASP A 17 -4.48 7.71 -22.92
CA ASP A 17 -4.87 6.60 -23.80
C ASP A 17 -4.44 6.81 -25.26
N GLY A 18 -3.30 7.48 -25.46
CA GLY A 18 -2.75 7.83 -26.77
C GLY A 18 -3.31 9.08 -27.42
N ASP A 19 -4.27 9.77 -26.79
CA ASP A 19 -4.92 10.98 -27.31
C ASP A 19 -4.47 12.23 -26.54
N VAL A 20 -3.46 12.92 -27.02
CA VAL A 20 -2.93 14.15 -26.44
C VAL A 20 -3.64 15.34 -27.05
N TYR A 21 -4.81 15.69 -26.49
CA TYR A 21 -5.60 16.80 -26.95
C TYR A 21 -5.44 17.98 -25.97
N LEU A 22 -4.67 19.00 -26.40
CA LEU A 22 -4.38 20.17 -25.59
C LEU A 22 -5.39 21.28 -25.85
N GLY A 23 -6.21 21.61 -24.86
CA GLY A 23 -7.06 22.79 -24.88
C GLY A 23 -6.29 24.02 -24.39
N VAL A 24 -6.01 24.95 -25.31
CA VAL A 24 -5.33 26.20 -24.98
C VAL A 24 -6.37 27.27 -24.73
N VAL A 25 -6.49 27.71 -23.47
CA VAL A 25 -7.53 28.63 -23.00
C VAL A 25 -6.91 29.80 -22.26
N GLY A 26 -7.70 30.79 -21.94
CA GLY A 26 -7.24 31.97 -21.21
C GLY A 26 -7.87 33.26 -21.72
N PRO A 27 -7.55 34.41 -21.15
CA PRO A 27 -8.04 35.70 -21.62
C PRO A 27 -7.65 35.99 -23.08
N VAL A 28 -8.40 36.80 -23.79
CA VAL A 28 -8.02 37.22 -25.14
C VAL A 28 -6.70 37.99 -25.13
N ARG A 29 -5.91 37.87 -26.21
CA ARG A 29 -4.65 38.63 -26.42
C ARG A 29 -3.51 38.25 -25.46
N THR A 30 -3.53 37.07 -24.86
CA THR A 30 -2.45 36.53 -23.97
C THR A 30 -1.40 35.74 -24.70
N GLY A 31 -1.52 35.51 -26.02
CA GLY A 31 -0.56 34.77 -26.83
C GLY A 31 -0.91 33.27 -27.00
N LYS A 32 -2.19 32.87 -26.83
CA LYS A 32 -2.66 31.49 -27.02
C LYS A 32 -2.29 30.92 -28.41
N SER A 33 -2.68 31.63 -29.48
CA SER A 33 -2.38 31.18 -30.85
C SER A 33 -0.87 31.13 -31.13
N THR A 34 -0.09 32.08 -30.56
CA THR A 34 1.38 32.01 -30.63
C THR A 34 1.94 30.78 -29.93
N PHE A 35 1.40 30.43 -28.74
CA PHE A 35 1.78 29.24 -28.01
C PHE A 35 1.49 27.96 -28.84
N ILE A 36 0.30 27.88 -29.44
CA ILE A 36 -0.10 26.75 -30.30
C ILE A 36 0.87 26.60 -31.47
N THR A 37 1.14 27.70 -32.19
CA THR A 37 2.08 27.69 -33.33
C THR A 37 3.46 27.23 -32.87
N ARG A 38 4.02 27.80 -31.83
CA ARG A 38 5.34 27.41 -31.31
C ARG A 38 5.41 25.97 -30.83
N LEU A 39 4.38 25.48 -30.12
CA LEU A 39 4.32 24.10 -29.69
C LEU A 39 4.24 23.14 -30.87
N MET A 40 3.44 23.44 -31.88
CA MET A 40 3.39 22.65 -33.12
C MET A 40 4.73 22.62 -33.84
N GLU A 41 5.38 23.78 -34.01
CA GLU A 41 6.71 23.90 -34.65
C GLU A 41 7.78 23.10 -33.92
N LEU A 42 7.77 23.09 -32.57
CA LEU A 42 8.84 22.47 -31.76
C LEU A 42 8.58 20.99 -31.48
N LEU A 43 7.33 20.56 -31.33
CA LEU A 43 6.98 19.21 -30.90
C LEU A 43 6.49 18.32 -32.04
N VAL A 44 5.57 18.85 -32.90
CA VAL A 44 4.83 18.02 -33.86
C VAL A 44 5.46 18.05 -35.25
N MET A 45 5.72 19.26 -35.78
CA MET A 45 6.24 19.44 -37.14
C MET A 45 7.56 18.70 -37.43
N PRO A 46 8.53 18.64 -36.50
CA PRO A 46 9.78 17.91 -36.73
C PRO A 46 9.60 16.39 -36.85
N LYS A 47 8.47 15.87 -36.35
CA LYS A 47 8.15 14.43 -36.38
C LYS A 47 7.32 14.00 -37.59
N ILE A 48 6.86 14.96 -38.42
CA ILE A 48 6.09 14.70 -39.62
C ILE A 48 7.07 14.66 -40.83
N PRO A 49 7.01 13.60 -41.65
CA PRO A 49 7.79 13.53 -42.90
C PRO A 49 7.48 14.71 -43.81
N GLU A 50 8.49 15.15 -44.53
CA GLU A 50 8.33 16.20 -45.57
C GLU A 50 7.31 15.76 -46.64
N GLY A 51 6.44 16.70 -47.06
CA GLY A 51 5.44 16.47 -48.10
C GLY A 51 4.15 17.26 -47.86
N ALA A 52 3.18 17.09 -48.75
CA ALA A 52 1.92 17.82 -48.81
C ALA A 52 1.13 17.81 -47.49
N ARG A 53 1.27 16.76 -46.64
CA ARG A 53 0.63 16.69 -45.33
C ARG A 53 1.24 17.70 -44.37
N LYS A 54 2.57 17.83 -44.37
CA LYS A 54 3.28 18.79 -43.49
C LYS A 54 2.98 20.23 -43.91
N GLU A 55 2.95 20.49 -45.24
CA GLU A 55 2.59 21.80 -45.77
C GLU A 55 1.16 22.19 -45.40
N ARG A 56 0.18 21.29 -45.54
CA ARG A 56 -1.20 21.53 -45.13
C ARG A 56 -1.32 21.87 -43.64
N ILE A 57 -0.62 21.12 -42.78
CA ILE A 57 -0.64 21.40 -41.33
C ILE A 57 0.01 22.75 -41.04
N ALA A 58 1.07 23.14 -41.73
CA ALA A 58 1.70 24.44 -41.62
C ALA A 58 0.73 25.58 -41.99
N ASP A 59 -0.09 25.39 -43.03
CA ASP A 59 -1.11 26.35 -43.47
C ASP A 59 -2.28 26.45 -42.48
N GLU A 60 -2.56 25.40 -41.72
CA GLU A 60 -3.59 25.37 -40.66
C GLU A 60 -3.14 26.05 -39.37
N LEU A 61 -1.85 26.39 -39.19
CA LEU A 61 -1.37 27.06 -37.98
C LEU A 61 -2.01 28.46 -37.81
N PRO A 62 -2.45 28.78 -36.60
CA PRO A 62 -3.09 30.06 -36.35
C PRO A 62 -2.13 31.22 -36.54
N GLN A 63 -2.58 32.25 -37.25
CA GLN A 63 -1.81 33.47 -37.44
C GLN A 63 -1.94 34.40 -36.24
N SER A 64 -0.82 34.83 -35.68
CA SER A 64 -0.78 35.77 -34.58
C SER A 64 -1.10 37.19 -35.08
N GLY A 65 -2.23 37.74 -34.68
CA GLY A 65 -2.58 39.16 -34.98
C GLY A 65 -1.86 40.14 -34.07
N SER A 66 -1.49 41.28 -34.59
CA SER A 66 -0.98 42.43 -33.81
C SER A 66 -2.10 43.38 -33.36
N GLY A 67 -1.90 44.14 -32.27
CA GLY A 67 -2.85 45.17 -31.77
C GLY A 67 -3.95 44.64 -30.83
N ARG A 68 -5.03 45.39 -30.65
CA ARG A 68 -6.12 45.11 -29.68
C ARG A 68 -7.30 44.33 -30.24
N THR A 69 -7.35 44.09 -31.55
CA THR A 69 -8.50 43.46 -32.22
C THR A 69 -8.48 41.94 -32.06
N ILE A 70 -9.65 41.35 -31.73
CA ILE A 70 -9.84 39.91 -31.64
C ILE A 70 -10.01 39.35 -33.05
N MET A 71 -9.15 38.38 -33.43
CA MET A 71 -9.14 37.75 -34.75
C MET A 71 -9.98 36.46 -34.78
N THR A 72 -9.87 35.62 -33.74
CA THR A 72 -10.54 34.32 -33.67
C THR A 72 -11.98 34.52 -33.17
N THR A 73 -12.95 33.98 -33.90
CA THR A 73 -14.38 34.08 -33.54
C THR A 73 -14.99 32.74 -33.11
N GLN A 74 -14.33 31.66 -33.43
CA GLN A 74 -14.75 30.29 -33.06
C GLN A 74 -13.54 29.48 -32.65
N PRO A 75 -13.68 28.46 -31.78
CA PRO A 75 -12.62 27.52 -31.48
C PRO A 75 -12.14 26.82 -32.76
N GLN A 76 -10.82 26.65 -32.90
CA GLN A 76 -10.21 26.00 -34.05
C GLN A 76 -9.39 24.79 -33.58
N PHE A 77 -9.54 23.71 -34.29
CA PHE A 77 -8.69 22.53 -34.11
C PHE A 77 -7.43 22.67 -34.97
N VAL A 78 -6.26 22.47 -34.35
CA VAL A 78 -4.95 22.63 -34.98
C VAL A 78 -4.11 21.38 -34.72
N PRO A 79 -3.85 20.57 -35.71
CA PRO A 79 -4.48 20.57 -37.02
C PRO A 79 -5.97 20.14 -36.95
N SER A 80 -6.70 20.36 -38.05
CA SER A 80 -8.12 19.99 -38.16
C SER A 80 -8.37 18.50 -37.86
N GLU A 81 -7.47 17.62 -38.30
CA GLU A 81 -7.41 16.20 -38.00
C GLU A 81 -6.24 15.91 -37.06
N ALA A 82 -6.44 15.06 -36.04
CA ALA A 82 -5.37 14.66 -35.14
C ALA A 82 -4.22 13.98 -35.88
N VAL A 83 -3.00 14.37 -35.58
CA VAL A 83 -1.79 13.83 -36.20
C VAL A 83 -1.13 12.83 -35.29
N THR A 84 -0.94 11.62 -35.81
CA THR A 84 -0.17 10.59 -35.11
C THR A 84 1.32 10.88 -35.29
N VAL A 85 2.01 11.10 -34.18
CA VAL A 85 3.46 11.29 -34.13
C VAL A 85 4.07 10.34 -33.08
N SER A 86 5.27 9.83 -33.33
CA SER A 86 6.04 9.09 -32.35
C SER A 86 6.85 10.09 -31.53
N LEU A 87 6.43 10.36 -30.30
CA LEU A 87 7.12 11.27 -29.39
C LEU A 87 8.35 10.61 -28.76
N SER A 88 8.30 9.27 -28.54
CA SER A 88 9.44 8.41 -28.18
C SER A 88 9.43 7.13 -29.01
N ASP A 89 10.49 6.31 -28.93
CA ASP A 89 10.74 5.17 -29.82
C ASP A 89 9.59 4.15 -29.94
N ASN A 90 8.69 4.08 -28.95
CA ASN A 90 7.58 3.12 -28.92
C ASN A 90 6.23 3.70 -28.44
N ALA A 91 6.07 5.02 -28.42
CA ALA A 91 4.83 5.64 -27.96
C ALA A 91 4.22 6.54 -29.06
N PRO A 92 3.47 5.98 -30.02
CA PRO A 92 2.70 6.79 -30.95
C PRO A 92 1.55 7.47 -30.20
N VAL A 93 1.40 8.78 -30.40
CA VAL A 93 0.30 9.57 -29.83
C VAL A 93 -0.40 10.34 -30.93
N ARG A 94 -1.69 10.54 -30.77
CA ARG A 94 -2.48 11.42 -31.63
C ARG A 94 -2.49 12.80 -30.98
N VAL A 95 -1.83 13.77 -31.60
CA VAL A 95 -1.74 15.13 -31.08
C VAL A 95 -2.72 16.03 -31.83
N ARG A 96 -3.46 16.82 -31.07
CA ARG A 96 -4.36 17.85 -31.56
C ARG A 96 -4.43 18.99 -30.55
N LEU A 97 -4.30 20.20 -31.01
CA LEU A 97 -4.48 21.37 -30.18
C LEU A 97 -5.82 22.04 -30.49
N VAL A 98 -6.37 22.73 -29.53
CA VAL A 98 -7.59 23.49 -29.70
C VAL A 98 -7.32 24.94 -29.31
N ASP A 99 -7.37 25.84 -30.30
CA ASP A 99 -7.29 27.28 -30.07
C ASP A 99 -8.66 27.82 -29.71
N SER A 100 -8.79 28.31 -28.49
CA SER A 100 -10.04 28.92 -28.01
C SER A 100 -10.04 30.42 -28.29
N VAL A 101 -11.22 30.98 -28.47
CA VAL A 101 -11.41 32.44 -28.59
C VAL A 101 -10.82 33.15 -27.38
N GLY A 102 -11.10 32.64 -26.21
CA GLY A 102 -10.68 33.20 -24.91
C GLY A 102 -11.72 34.12 -24.27
N TYR A 103 -11.57 34.32 -22.99
CA TYR A 103 -12.44 35.17 -22.19
C TYR A 103 -12.15 36.65 -22.45
N MET A 104 -13.20 37.44 -22.54
CA MET A 104 -13.10 38.88 -22.81
C MET A 104 -12.40 39.60 -21.67
N VAL A 105 -11.60 40.61 -22.05
CA VAL A 105 -10.90 41.49 -21.10
C VAL A 105 -11.33 42.95 -21.34
N ARG A 106 -11.32 43.74 -20.29
CA ARG A 106 -11.68 45.16 -20.38
C ARG A 106 -10.71 45.89 -21.30
N GLY A 107 -11.26 46.58 -22.30
CA GLY A 107 -10.46 47.36 -23.28
C GLY A 107 -9.99 46.55 -24.51
N ALA A 108 -10.35 45.27 -24.65
CA ALA A 108 -10.17 44.56 -25.90
C ALA A 108 -11.17 45.07 -26.97
N LEU A 109 -10.71 45.20 -28.21
CA LEU A 109 -11.51 45.68 -29.35
C LEU A 109 -12.07 44.49 -30.14
N GLY A 110 -13.31 44.61 -30.65
CA GLY A 110 -13.93 43.60 -31.52
C GLY A 110 -15.09 42.84 -30.90
N SER A 111 -15.44 43.10 -29.62
CA SER A 111 -16.65 42.60 -28.97
C SER A 111 -17.88 43.49 -29.18
N VAL A 112 -17.68 44.73 -29.58
CA VAL A 112 -18.71 45.73 -29.82
C VAL A 112 -18.58 46.24 -31.26
N ASP A 113 -19.68 46.34 -31.98
CA ASP A 113 -19.78 46.95 -33.29
C ASP A 113 -20.50 48.33 -33.18
N LYS A 114 -20.77 48.96 -34.33
CA LYS A 114 -21.43 50.26 -34.38
C LYS A 114 -22.85 50.28 -33.81
N THR A 115 -23.46 49.12 -33.62
CA THR A 115 -24.86 48.94 -33.20
C THR A 115 -24.99 48.36 -31.79
N GLY A 116 -23.90 48.04 -31.09
CA GLY A 116 -23.89 47.48 -29.74
C GLY A 116 -22.99 46.22 -29.62
N SER A 117 -23.38 45.27 -28.77
CA SER A 117 -22.66 43.98 -28.65
C SER A 117 -22.68 43.23 -29.98
N ARG A 118 -21.52 42.81 -30.46
CA ARG A 118 -21.41 42.01 -31.67
C ARG A 118 -22.14 40.67 -31.49
N MET A 119 -23.15 40.40 -32.32
CA MET A 119 -23.89 39.16 -32.33
C MET A 119 -23.22 38.16 -33.26
N VAL A 120 -23.18 36.88 -32.85
CA VAL A 120 -22.57 35.80 -33.62
C VAL A 120 -23.42 34.55 -33.58
N HIS A 121 -23.48 33.86 -34.71
CA HIS A 121 -24.09 32.54 -34.80
C HIS A 121 -23.12 31.47 -34.32
N THR A 122 -23.59 30.51 -33.53
CA THR A 122 -22.77 29.38 -33.05
C THR A 122 -23.52 28.07 -33.26
N PRO A 123 -22.83 26.94 -33.43
CA PRO A 123 -23.47 25.64 -33.59
C PRO A 123 -24.27 25.16 -32.35
N TRP A 124 -24.17 25.86 -31.23
CA TRP A 124 -24.74 25.45 -29.95
C TRP A 124 -26.06 26.11 -29.61
N TYR A 125 -26.45 27.12 -30.38
CA TYR A 125 -27.69 27.86 -30.17
C TYR A 125 -28.39 28.10 -31.52
N ASP A 126 -29.71 27.99 -31.52
CA ASP A 126 -30.53 28.22 -32.71
C ASP A 126 -30.77 29.71 -33.02
N HIS A 127 -30.16 30.62 -32.25
CA HIS A 127 -30.26 32.07 -32.37
C HIS A 127 -28.88 32.69 -32.19
N ASP A 128 -28.75 33.91 -32.73
CA ASP A 128 -27.52 34.68 -32.52
C ASP A 128 -27.38 35.13 -31.07
N ILE A 129 -26.20 34.98 -30.53
CA ILE A 129 -25.85 35.33 -29.14
C ILE A 129 -24.74 36.39 -29.13
N PRO A 130 -24.59 37.17 -28.03
CA PRO A 130 -23.46 38.07 -27.89
C PRO A 130 -22.12 37.35 -28.01
N PHE A 131 -21.18 37.95 -28.72
CA PHE A 131 -19.85 37.38 -28.98
C PHE A 131 -19.13 36.96 -27.69
N GLU A 132 -19.29 37.74 -26.61
CA GLU A 132 -18.73 37.41 -25.30
C GLU A 132 -19.26 36.09 -24.76
N GLN A 133 -20.58 35.90 -24.83
CA GLN A 133 -21.22 34.64 -24.42
C GLN A 133 -20.80 33.46 -25.30
N ALA A 134 -20.69 33.70 -26.61
CA ALA A 134 -20.21 32.66 -27.55
C ALA A 134 -18.77 32.23 -27.24
N ALA A 135 -17.91 33.21 -26.93
CA ALA A 135 -16.52 32.95 -26.56
C ALA A 135 -16.39 32.11 -25.28
N GLU A 136 -17.21 32.42 -24.28
CA GLU A 136 -17.26 31.68 -23.02
C GLU A 136 -17.73 30.23 -23.20
N VAL A 137 -18.88 30.05 -23.86
CA VAL A 137 -19.44 28.71 -24.14
C VAL A 137 -18.49 27.89 -24.99
N GLY A 138 -17.90 28.50 -26.02
CA GLY A 138 -16.91 27.83 -26.87
C GLY A 138 -15.67 27.38 -26.09
N THR A 139 -15.14 28.25 -25.23
CA THR A 139 -13.97 27.92 -24.39
C THR A 139 -14.29 26.80 -23.39
N ARG A 140 -15.46 26.82 -22.76
CA ARG A 140 -15.90 25.75 -21.87
C ARG A 140 -16.03 24.43 -22.62
N LYS A 141 -16.68 24.42 -23.79
CA LYS A 141 -16.83 23.21 -24.62
C LYS A 141 -15.49 22.63 -25.07
N VAL A 142 -14.53 23.48 -25.42
CA VAL A 142 -13.15 23.03 -25.72
C VAL A 142 -12.61 22.19 -24.58
N MET A 143 -12.76 22.64 -23.34
CA MET A 143 -12.21 21.95 -22.18
C MET A 143 -13.00 20.70 -21.79
N THR A 144 -14.33 20.74 -21.91
CA THR A 144 -15.19 19.62 -21.49
C THR A 144 -15.20 18.49 -22.52
N ASP A 145 -15.32 18.82 -23.79
CA ASP A 145 -15.64 17.84 -24.83
C ASP A 145 -14.42 17.45 -25.68
N HIS A 146 -13.36 18.27 -25.69
CA HIS A 146 -12.29 18.14 -26.67
C HIS A 146 -10.87 18.16 -26.10
N ALA A 147 -10.66 18.40 -24.82
CA ALA A 147 -9.33 18.47 -24.24
C ALA A 147 -9.10 17.41 -23.18
N THR A 148 -7.98 16.69 -23.31
CA THR A 148 -7.48 15.78 -22.26
C THR A 148 -6.60 16.52 -21.26
N ILE A 149 -6.03 17.65 -21.70
CA ILE A 149 -5.07 18.48 -20.97
C ILE A 149 -5.41 19.95 -21.21
N GLY A 150 -5.36 20.77 -20.16
CA GLY A 150 -5.54 22.21 -20.22
C GLY A 150 -4.23 22.99 -20.15
N VAL A 151 -4.11 24.03 -20.97
CA VAL A 151 -3.04 25.03 -20.85
C VAL A 151 -3.70 26.42 -20.79
N VAL A 152 -3.60 27.07 -19.64
CA VAL A 152 -4.07 28.43 -19.47
C VAL A 152 -2.96 29.41 -19.82
N VAL A 153 -3.16 30.25 -20.81
CA VAL A 153 -2.18 31.28 -21.19
C VAL A 153 -2.67 32.63 -20.68
N THR A 154 -1.92 33.22 -19.77
CA THR A 154 -2.12 34.59 -19.26
C THR A 154 -0.90 35.47 -19.51
N THR A 155 -0.89 36.72 -19.06
CA THR A 155 0.21 37.65 -19.27
C THR A 155 0.40 38.61 -18.11
N ASP A 156 1.61 39.12 -17.97
CA ASP A 156 1.96 40.25 -17.08
C ASP A 156 1.59 41.63 -17.65
N GLY A 157 1.04 41.68 -18.87
CA GLY A 157 0.70 42.91 -19.57
C GLY A 157 1.80 43.45 -20.50
N THR A 158 2.99 42.83 -20.54
CA THR A 158 4.12 43.34 -21.37
C THR A 158 4.02 42.97 -22.84
N ILE A 159 3.19 41.99 -23.21
CA ILE A 159 3.08 41.50 -24.60
C ILE A 159 1.99 42.17 -25.43
N ALA A 160 1.05 42.85 -24.79
CA ALA A 160 -0.04 43.56 -25.45
C ALA A 160 -0.22 44.96 -24.86
N GLU A 161 -0.99 45.81 -25.54
CA GLU A 161 -1.22 47.18 -25.12
C GLU A 161 -2.22 47.33 -23.95
N LEU A 162 -2.55 46.24 -23.25
CA LEU A 162 -3.47 46.19 -22.14
C LEU A 162 -2.74 45.96 -20.82
N PRO A 163 -3.07 46.72 -19.75
CA PRO A 163 -2.39 46.53 -18.45
C PRO A 163 -2.77 45.19 -17.80
N ARG A 164 -1.92 44.67 -16.93
CA ARG A 164 -2.17 43.42 -16.19
C ARG A 164 -3.54 43.37 -15.49
N SER A 165 -3.97 44.49 -14.93
CA SER A 165 -5.26 44.58 -14.23
C SER A 165 -6.49 44.25 -15.10
N ALA A 166 -6.38 44.43 -16.42
CA ALA A 166 -7.46 44.08 -17.33
C ALA A 166 -7.71 42.56 -17.47
N TYR A 167 -6.68 41.75 -17.17
CA TYR A 167 -6.74 40.30 -17.35
C TYR A 167 -7.23 39.53 -16.14
N ILE A 168 -7.15 40.10 -14.92
CA ILE A 168 -7.38 39.42 -13.65
C ILE A 168 -8.73 38.72 -13.58
N GLU A 169 -9.81 39.44 -13.95
CA GLU A 169 -11.18 38.94 -13.87
C GLU A 169 -11.39 37.72 -14.80
N ALA A 170 -10.97 37.84 -16.05
CA ALA A 170 -11.06 36.78 -17.04
C ALA A 170 -10.19 35.57 -16.68
N GLU A 171 -9.00 35.80 -16.13
CA GLU A 171 -8.08 34.74 -15.64
C GLU A 171 -8.68 33.98 -14.49
N ASN A 172 -9.18 34.66 -13.44
CA ASN A 172 -9.85 34.03 -12.30
C ASN A 172 -11.02 33.14 -12.75
N ARG A 173 -11.78 33.58 -13.72
CA ARG A 173 -12.92 32.84 -14.25
C ARG A 173 -12.48 31.55 -14.95
N VAL A 174 -11.52 31.65 -15.87
CA VAL A 174 -10.95 30.46 -16.56
C VAL A 174 -10.43 29.44 -15.58
N VAL A 175 -9.62 29.86 -14.62
CA VAL A 175 -9.01 28.98 -13.63
C VAL A 175 -10.06 28.31 -12.75
N SER A 176 -11.09 29.05 -12.33
CA SER A 176 -12.19 28.52 -11.52
C SER A 176 -13.00 27.45 -12.28
N GLU A 177 -13.28 27.68 -13.56
CA GLU A 177 -14.00 26.74 -14.41
C GLU A 177 -13.19 25.44 -14.62
N LEU A 178 -11.88 25.54 -14.90
CA LEU A 178 -11.02 24.38 -15.08
C LEU A 178 -10.88 23.54 -13.80
N LYS A 179 -10.79 24.19 -12.65
CA LYS A 179 -10.81 23.50 -11.35
C LYS A 179 -12.12 22.75 -11.13
N ALA A 180 -13.25 23.36 -11.48
CA ALA A 180 -14.57 22.72 -11.36
C ALA A 180 -14.74 21.52 -12.29
N LEU A 181 -14.10 21.53 -13.47
CA LEU A 181 -14.09 20.40 -14.41
C LEU A 181 -13.17 19.25 -14.00
N GLY A 182 -12.20 19.51 -13.12
CA GLY A 182 -11.22 18.49 -12.71
C GLY A 182 -10.19 18.14 -13.78
N THR A 183 -10.15 18.84 -14.91
CA THR A 183 -9.17 18.62 -15.98
C THR A 183 -7.77 19.02 -15.49
N PRO A 184 -6.73 18.21 -15.71
CA PRO A 184 -5.36 18.60 -15.37
C PRO A 184 -4.92 19.77 -16.24
N PHE A 185 -4.38 20.82 -15.62
CA PHE A 185 -3.93 22.01 -16.37
C PHE A 185 -2.76 22.71 -15.68
N VAL A 186 -2.03 23.48 -16.48
CA VAL A 186 -0.96 24.39 -16.03
C VAL A 186 -1.23 25.79 -16.54
N ILE A 187 -0.61 26.78 -15.89
CA ILE A 187 -0.70 28.19 -16.30
C ILE A 187 0.62 28.64 -16.91
N ILE A 188 0.56 29.25 -18.08
CA ILE A 188 1.68 29.92 -18.72
C ILE A 188 1.50 31.43 -18.53
N LEU A 189 2.41 32.05 -17.81
CA LEU A 189 2.53 33.48 -17.68
C LEU A 189 3.45 34.00 -18.80
N ASN A 190 2.86 34.48 -19.86
CA ASN A 190 3.57 35.01 -21.03
C ASN A 190 4.04 36.43 -20.80
N SER A 191 5.36 36.61 -20.82
CA SER A 191 6.02 37.91 -20.59
C SER A 191 7.05 38.20 -21.68
N ALA A 192 7.17 39.45 -22.10
CA ALA A 192 8.25 39.88 -22.96
C ALA A 192 9.60 39.93 -22.21
N VAL A 193 9.57 40.03 -20.88
CA VAL A 193 10.76 40.14 -20.00
C VAL A 193 10.68 39.15 -18.83
N PRO A 194 10.72 37.83 -19.09
CA PRO A 194 10.46 36.80 -18.06
C PRO A 194 11.48 36.79 -16.90
N ASN A 195 12.64 37.41 -17.10
CA ASN A 195 13.66 37.52 -16.07
C ASN A 195 13.52 38.76 -15.16
N SER A 196 12.48 39.57 -15.36
CA SER A 196 12.25 40.72 -14.49
C SER A 196 11.78 40.32 -13.09
N PRO A 197 12.20 41.04 -12.04
CA PRO A 197 11.74 40.76 -10.66
C PRO A 197 10.21 40.80 -10.55
N ASP A 198 9.55 41.74 -11.19
CA ASP A 198 8.08 41.88 -11.15
C ASP A 198 7.38 40.67 -11.76
N ALA A 199 7.86 40.16 -12.91
CA ALA A 199 7.33 38.94 -13.52
C ALA A 199 7.54 37.69 -12.64
N GLN A 200 8.67 37.60 -11.98
CA GLN A 200 8.98 36.47 -11.05
C GLN A 200 8.07 36.53 -9.81
N THR A 201 7.88 37.72 -9.24
CA THR A 201 6.95 37.91 -8.12
C THR A 201 5.51 37.57 -8.54
N LEU A 202 5.04 38.09 -9.66
CA LEU A 202 3.70 37.76 -10.18
C LEU A 202 3.52 36.25 -10.41
N ARG A 203 4.53 35.56 -10.93
CA ARG A 203 4.49 34.10 -11.07
C ARG A 203 4.25 33.40 -9.73
N THR A 204 4.96 33.81 -8.69
CA THR A 204 4.85 33.25 -7.35
C THR A 204 3.46 33.51 -6.77
N ASP A 205 2.99 34.76 -6.86
CA ASP A 205 1.65 35.17 -6.38
C ASP A 205 0.52 34.38 -7.06
N LEU A 206 0.63 34.17 -8.37
CA LEU A 206 -0.35 33.38 -9.13
C LEU A 206 -0.31 31.91 -8.75
N GLN A 207 0.88 31.35 -8.55
CA GLN A 207 1.03 29.96 -8.15
C GLN A 207 0.45 29.70 -6.75
N GLU A 208 0.65 30.63 -5.82
CA GLU A 208 0.07 30.56 -4.48
C GLU A 208 -1.47 30.75 -4.52
N ALA A 209 -1.94 31.76 -5.24
CA ALA A 209 -3.37 32.05 -5.34
C ALA A 209 -4.18 30.92 -6.00
N TYR A 210 -3.63 30.33 -7.05
CA TYR A 210 -4.34 29.29 -7.81
C TYR A 210 -3.99 27.87 -7.37
N GLY A 211 -2.90 27.68 -6.65
CA GLY A 211 -2.46 26.34 -6.22
C GLY A 211 -2.17 25.38 -7.38
N VAL A 212 -1.76 25.90 -8.55
CA VAL A 212 -1.36 25.15 -9.76
C VAL A 212 -0.03 25.67 -10.27
N PRO A 213 0.76 24.85 -11.00
CA PRO A 213 2.03 25.30 -11.55
C PRO A 213 1.85 26.49 -12.50
N VAL A 214 2.67 27.54 -12.28
CA VAL A 214 2.73 28.72 -13.15
C VAL A 214 4.11 28.80 -13.77
N MET A 215 4.17 28.72 -15.09
CA MET A 215 5.39 28.75 -15.88
C MET A 215 5.55 30.10 -16.52
N LEU A 216 6.60 30.84 -16.11
CA LEU A 216 6.92 32.14 -16.66
C LEU A 216 7.88 31.99 -17.84
N MET A 217 7.47 32.48 -19.02
CA MET A 217 8.28 32.42 -20.24
C MET A 217 7.89 33.46 -21.26
N SER A 218 8.76 33.72 -22.24
CA SER A 218 8.38 34.35 -23.48
C SER A 218 7.90 33.28 -24.45
N VAL A 219 6.59 33.26 -24.71
CA VAL A 219 5.99 32.25 -25.63
C VAL A 219 6.56 32.43 -27.05
N LYS A 220 6.89 33.65 -27.46
CA LYS A 220 7.50 33.93 -28.77
C LYS A 220 8.87 33.26 -28.93
N ASP A 221 9.67 33.25 -27.86
CA ASP A 221 11.04 32.78 -27.85
C ASP A 221 11.17 31.34 -27.28
N MET A 222 10.04 30.65 -27.08
CA MET A 222 9.95 29.32 -26.49
C MET A 222 10.81 28.31 -27.25
N GLN A 223 11.53 27.47 -26.51
CA GLN A 223 12.42 26.42 -27.01
C GLN A 223 11.86 25.02 -26.67
N SER A 224 12.43 23.99 -27.28
CA SER A 224 12.04 22.58 -27.03
C SER A 224 12.13 22.18 -25.54
N ALA A 225 13.10 22.72 -24.80
CA ALA A 225 13.23 22.48 -23.36
C ALA A 225 12.03 23.07 -22.56
N ASP A 226 11.47 24.19 -23.02
CA ASP A 226 10.30 24.79 -22.36
C ASP A 226 9.06 23.96 -22.64
N VAL A 227 8.91 23.39 -23.84
CA VAL A 227 7.84 22.44 -24.16
C VAL A 227 7.91 21.21 -23.26
N GLN A 228 9.08 20.65 -23.06
CA GLN A 228 9.26 19.50 -22.16
C GLN A 228 8.83 19.85 -20.74
N LYS A 229 9.25 21.00 -20.20
CA LYS A 229 8.84 21.46 -18.86
C LYS A 229 7.32 21.65 -18.75
N VAL A 230 6.67 22.16 -19.79
CA VAL A 230 5.20 22.30 -19.82
C VAL A 230 4.55 20.92 -19.71
N LEU A 231 4.99 19.97 -20.51
CA LEU A 231 4.44 18.60 -20.52
C LEU A 231 4.73 17.86 -19.20
N GLU A 232 5.91 18.00 -18.62
CA GLU A 232 6.25 17.45 -17.30
C GLU A 232 5.34 18.01 -16.21
N SER A 233 5.18 19.33 -16.19
CA SER A 233 4.32 19.99 -15.22
C SER A 233 2.85 19.55 -15.35
N VAL A 234 2.36 19.39 -16.58
CA VAL A 234 1.02 18.87 -16.84
C VAL A 234 0.88 17.43 -16.35
N LEU A 235 1.87 16.58 -16.63
CA LEU A 235 1.85 15.17 -16.22
C LEU A 235 1.73 15.00 -14.71
N LEU A 236 2.36 15.90 -13.96
CA LEU A 236 2.29 15.93 -12.50
C LEU A 236 0.95 16.48 -11.95
N GLU A 237 0.15 17.15 -12.76
CA GLU A 237 -1.20 17.61 -12.40
C GLU A 237 -2.29 16.53 -12.56
N PHE A 238 -1.97 15.42 -13.20
CA PHE A 238 -2.92 14.31 -13.30
C PHE A 238 -3.23 13.70 -11.91
N PRO A 239 -4.46 13.17 -11.74
CA PRO A 239 -4.86 12.57 -10.46
C PRO A 239 -4.06 11.31 -10.15
N VAL A 240 -3.80 11.07 -8.87
CA VAL A 240 -3.26 9.79 -8.40
C VAL A 240 -4.34 8.72 -8.54
N ARG A 241 -4.00 7.60 -9.20
CA ARG A 241 -4.88 6.44 -9.35
C ARG A 241 -4.61 5.37 -8.31
N GLN A 242 -3.34 5.20 -7.95
CA GLN A 242 -2.91 4.15 -7.03
C GLN A 242 -1.71 4.60 -6.19
N VAL A 243 -1.79 4.34 -4.90
CA VAL A 243 -0.65 4.40 -3.99
C VAL A 243 -0.34 2.96 -3.55
N ARG A 244 0.88 2.50 -3.78
CA ARG A 244 1.37 1.20 -3.30
C ARG A 244 2.32 1.44 -2.14
N LEU A 245 2.16 0.66 -1.09
CA LEU A 245 3.05 0.68 0.05
C LEU A 245 3.75 -0.67 0.14
N SER A 246 5.06 -0.67 -0.05
CA SER A 246 5.92 -1.82 0.19
C SER A 246 6.22 -1.89 1.68
N VAL A 247 5.84 -3.00 2.31
CA VAL A 247 6.04 -3.23 3.74
C VAL A 247 7.02 -4.40 3.97
N PRO A 248 7.67 -4.49 5.13
CA PRO A 248 8.48 -5.65 5.47
C PRO A 248 7.63 -6.94 5.43
N LYS A 249 8.17 -8.02 4.84
CA LYS A 249 7.42 -9.28 4.63
C LYS A 249 6.85 -9.90 5.90
N TRP A 250 7.49 -9.70 7.04
CA TRP A 250 6.99 -10.22 8.31
C TRP A 250 5.71 -9.51 8.77
N LEU A 251 5.48 -8.25 8.35
CA LEU A 251 4.25 -7.53 8.64
C LEU A 251 3.04 -8.15 7.93
N GLU A 252 3.25 -8.72 6.75
CA GLU A 252 2.21 -9.42 5.99
C GLU A 252 1.76 -10.73 6.66
N ALA A 253 2.57 -11.27 7.59
CA ALA A 253 2.24 -12.47 8.35
C ALA A 253 1.36 -12.19 9.58
N LEU A 254 1.15 -10.93 9.95
CA LEU A 254 0.32 -10.53 11.08
C LEU A 254 -1.16 -10.51 10.70
N ASP A 255 -2.02 -10.78 11.66
CA ASP A 255 -3.46 -10.69 11.47
C ASP A 255 -3.92 -9.25 11.19
N GLU A 256 -4.98 -9.09 10.38
CA GLU A 256 -5.57 -7.78 10.09
C GLU A 256 -6.03 -7.03 11.35
N GLY A 257 -6.31 -7.78 12.42
CA GLY A 257 -6.66 -7.26 13.73
C GLY A 257 -5.52 -6.64 14.51
N HIS A 258 -4.27 -6.92 14.13
CA HIS A 258 -3.09 -6.45 14.82
C HIS A 258 -2.97 -4.93 14.78
N TYR A 259 -2.60 -4.31 15.92
CA TYR A 259 -2.56 -2.85 16.06
C TYR A 259 -1.66 -2.18 15.02
N LEU A 260 -0.50 -2.76 14.75
CA LEU A 260 0.48 -2.23 13.79
C LEU A 260 -0.06 -2.25 12.34
N VAL A 261 -0.76 -3.31 11.96
CA VAL A 261 -1.41 -3.41 10.63
C VAL A 261 -2.50 -2.35 10.50
N LYS A 262 -3.33 -2.17 11.54
CA LYS A 262 -4.36 -1.12 11.56
C LYS A 262 -3.78 0.29 11.46
N GLU A 263 -2.67 0.56 12.14
CA GLU A 263 -1.98 1.84 12.10
C GLU A 263 -1.46 2.15 10.70
N VAL A 264 -0.78 1.19 10.06
CA VAL A 264 -0.29 1.32 8.68
C VAL A 264 -1.44 1.51 7.69
N LEU A 265 -2.51 0.73 7.78
CA LEU A 265 -3.70 0.86 6.93
C LEU A 265 -4.40 2.21 7.12
N THR A 266 -4.45 2.71 8.34
CA THR A 266 -5.01 4.05 8.64
C THR A 266 -4.18 5.14 7.99
N GLY A 267 -2.85 5.05 8.10
CA GLY A 267 -1.92 5.95 7.41
C GLY A 267 -2.11 5.91 5.89
N LEU A 268 -2.21 4.72 5.31
CA LEU A 268 -2.42 4.56 3.87
C LEU A 268 -3.76 5.15 3.38
N LYS A 269 -4.84 4.93 4.13
CA LYS A 269 -6.14 5.55 3.83
C LYS A 269 -6.07 7.07 3.87
N LYS A 270 -5.44 7.63 4.89
CA LYS A 270 -5.26 9.07 5.03
C LYS A 270 -4.40 9.63 3.90
N ALA A 271 -3.30 8.96 3.56
CA ALA A 271 -2.46 9.31 2.42
C ALA A 271 -3.27 9.38 1.11
N GLY A 272 -4.11 8.38 0.83
CA GLY A 272 -4.99 8.37 -0.35
C GLY A 272 -6.08 9.46 -0.33
N GLN A 273 -6.51 9.91 0.84
CA GLN A 273 -7.48 11.00 0.98
C GLN A 273 -6.86 12.39 0.80
N GLU A 274 -5.62 12.57 1.20
CA GLU A 274 -4.93 13.87 1.16
C GLU A 274 -4.17 14.10 -0.15
N THR A 275 -3.85 13.03 -0.92
CA THR A 275 -3.07 13.14 -2.14
C THR A 275 -3.95 12.96 -3.37
N HIS A 276 -4.25 14.05 -4.05
CA HIS A 276 -5.11 14.05 -5.22
C HIS A 276 -4.33 14.07 -6.53
N ARG A 277 -3.16 14.70 -6.56
CA ARG A 277 -2.33 14.91 -7.75
C ARG A 277 -0.94 14.30 -7.60
N MET A 278 -0.34 13.91 -8.72
CA MET A 278 0.98 13.29 -8.73
C MET A 278 2.08 14.19 -8.14
N ARG A 279 1.95 15.51 -8.21
CA ARG A 279 2.91 16.48 -7.61
C ARG A 279 2.86 16.51 -6.08
N GLU A 280 1.79 16.03 -5.46
CA GLU A 280 1.53 16.15 -4.02
C GLU A 280 2.22 15.03 -3.20
N THR A 281 3.18 14.32 -3.79
CA THR A 281 3.95 13.26 -3.13
C THR A 281 4.59 13.68 -1.82
N ASN A 282 4.92 14.98 -1.69
CA ASN A 282 5.49 15.53 -0.45
C ASN A 282 4.54 15.44 0.75
N LEU A 283 3.23 15.34 0.50
CA LEU A 283 2.21 15.22 1.55
C LEU A 283 2.12 13.81 2.12
N LEU A 284 2.63 12.81 1.39
CA LEU A 284 2.54 11.40 1.78
C LEU A 284 3.41 11.08 3.00
N THR A 285 4.64 11.59 3.05
CA THR A 285 5.57 11.31 4.14
C THR A 285 5.07 11.79 5.51
N PRO A 286 4.55 13.03 5.68
CA PRO A 286 4.05 13.52 6.96
C PRO A 286 2.85 12.72 7.51
N VAL A 287 2.03 12.12 6.65
CA VAL A 287 0.86 11.33 7.09
C VAL A 287 1.28 10.14 7.92
N PHE A 288 2.41 9.51 7.59
CA PHE A 288 2.95 8.37 8.32
C PHE A 288 3.81 8.77 9.53
N ALA A 289 4.17 10.05 9.69
CA ALA A 289 4.92 10.52 10.84
C ALA A 289 4.15 10.39 12.17
N ALA A 290 2.83 10.22 12.12
CA ALA A 290 2.01 9.95 13.29
C ALA A 290 2.16 8.51 13.82
N CYS A 291 2.66 7.58 13.00
CA CYS A 291 2.88 6.20 13.39
C CYS A 291 4.15 6.09 14.21
N SER A 292 4.02 5.88 15.53
CA SER A 292 5.14 5.88 16.48
C SER A 292 6.17 4.79 16.22
N GLU A 293 5.78 3.70 15.57
CA GLU A 293 6.57 2.50 15.35
C GLU A 293 7.35 2.49 14.03
N LEU A 294 7.11 3.50 13.20
CA LEU A 294 7.82 3.67 11.94
C LEU A 294 9.10 4.49 12.13
N ASP A 295 10.13 4.14 11.38
CA ASP A 295 11.31 4.99 11.17
C ASP A 295 11.03 6.02 10.08
N GLY A 296 10.30 5.61 9.04
CA GLY A 296 9.86 6.52 7.98
C GLY A 296 9.21 5.82 6.79
N VAL A 297 8.74 6.68 5.88
CA VAL A 297 8.24 6.27 4.57
C VAL A 297 9.05 7.01 3.51
N GLN A 298 9.56 6.28 2.53
CA GLN A 298 10.34 6.82 1.42
C GLN A 298 9.60 6.64 0.10
N LEU A 299 9.70 7.63 -0.77
CA LEU A 299 9.25 7.49 -2.15
C LEU A 299 10.24 6.56 -2.88
N GLU A 300 9.78 5.39 -3.27
CA GLU A 300 10.58 4.41 -4.01
C GLU A 300 10.54 4.71 -5.50
N GLN A 301 9.34 4.89 -6.05
CA GLN A 301 9.18 5.20 -7.47
C GLN A 301 7.91 6.01 -7.73
N LEU A 302 8.03 7.00 -8.61
CA LEU A 302 6.90 7.72 -9.18
C LEU A 302 6.67 7.21 -10.61
N ARG A 303 5.44 6.79 -10.91
CA ARG A 303 5.04 6.32 -12.24
C ARG A 303 3.87 7.17 -12.77
N PRO A 304 4.17 8.33 -13.34
CA PRO A 304 3.14 9.28 -13.73
C PRO A 304 2.22 8.74 -14.82
N GLY A 305 2.70 7.97 -15.78
CA GLY A 305 1.91 7.35 -16.82
C GLY A 305 0.82 6.42 -16.28
N GLU A 306 1.17 5.57 -15.32
CA GLU A 306 0.21 4.67 -14.64
C GLU A 306 -0.64 5.42 -13.59
N GLY A 307 -0.23 6.60 -13.17
CA GLY A 307 -0.82 7.33 -12.04
C GLY A 307 -0.53 6.67 -10.71
N ARG A 308 0.62 6.01 -10.58
CA ARG A 308 0.99 5.23 -9.42
C ARG A 308 2.17 5.83 -8.67
N ILE A 309 2.07 5.78 -7.37
CA ILE A 309 3.11 6.17 -6.43
C ILE A 309 3.48 4.92 -5.62
N ASP A 310 4.74 4.50 -5.72
CA ASP A 310 5.29 3.38 -4.96
C ASP A 310 6.07 3.94 -3.76
N LEU A 311 5.65 3.57 -2.56
CA LEU A 311 6.25 3.96 -1.28
C LEU A 311 6.88 2.73 -0.62
N SER A 312 7.96 2.92 0.09
CA SER A 312 8.60 1.91 0.93
C SER A 312 8.54 2.34 2.40
N LEU A 313 8.09 1.44 3.25
CA LEU A 313 7.94 1.67 4.67
C LEU A 313 9.10 1.03 5.42
N THR A 314 9.77 1.82 6.27
CA THR A 314 10.87 1.37 7.12
C THR A 314 10.40 1.37 8.57
N MET A 315 10.57 0.24 9.25
CA MET A 315 10.28 0.07 10.67
C MET A 315 11.48 0.44 11.52
N LYS A 316 11.24 0.85 12.75
CA LYS A 316 12.30 1.06 13.73
C LYS A 316 13.10 -0.21 13.97
N ASP A 317 14.38 -0.05 14.26
CA ASP A 317 15.27 -1.16 14.58
C ASP A 317 14.73 -1.99 15.76
N GLY A 318 14.85 -3.31 15.63
CA GLY A 318 14.40 -4.25 16.66
C GLY A 318 12.89 -4.53 16.66
N MET A 319 12.10 -3.85 15.82
CA MET A 319 10.64 -4.01 15.77
C MET A 319 10.24 -5.46 15.46
N PHE A 320 10.91 -6.08 14.51
CA PHE A 320 10.66 -7.49 14.17
C PHE A 320 10.77 -8.41 15.40
N ASN A 321 11.85 -8.27 16.16
CA ASN A 321 12.10 -9.09 17.34
C ASN A 321 11.06 -8.83 18.44
N ARG A 322 10.63 -7.57 18.60
CA ARG A 322 9.58 -7.20 19.57
C ARG A 322 8.24 -7.84 19.19
N ILE A 323 7.79 -7.65 17.98
CA ILE A 323 6.52 -8.21 17.50
C ILE A 323 6.53 -9.73 17.53
N LEU A 324 7.62 -10.37 17.09
CA LEU A 324 7.76 -11.80 17.19
C LEU A 324 7.70 -12.31 18.64
N GLY A 325 8.26 -11.53 19.57
CA GLY A 325 8.17 -11.83 21.01
C GLY A 325 6.75 -11.70 21.55
N GLU A 326 6.01 -10.66 21.14
CA GLU A 326 4.60 -10.45 21.49
C GLU A 326 3.73 -11.62 20.99
N GLU A 327 3.89 -12.00 19.71
CA GLU A 327 3.14 -13.11 19.08
C GLU A 327 3.46 -14.48 19.70
N CYS A 328 4.72 -14.70 20.05
CA CYS A 328 5.17 -15.98 20.63
C CYS A 328 5.06 -16.05 22.17
N GLY A 329 4.68 -14.96 22.82
CA GLY A 329 4.60 -14.89 24.29
C GLY A 329 5.95 -15.01 24.98
N THR A 330 7.07 -14.61 24.33
CA THR A 330 8.43 -14.68 24.89
C THR A 330 9.26 -13.47 24.49
N GLU A 331 10.13 -12.98 25.37
CA GLU A 331 11.00 -11.86 25.03
C GLU A 331 12.15 -12.30 24.11
N ILE A 332 12.39 -11.55 23.02
CA ILE A 332 13.46 -11.81 22.06
C ILE A 332 14.44 -10.62 22.05
N HIS A 333 15.66 -10.85 22.49
CA HIS A 333 16.72 -9.85 22.62
C HIS A 333 17.68 -9.88 21.41
N GLY A 334 17.18 -9.53 20.23
CA GLY A 334 17.96 -9.47 18.99
C GLY A 334 18.25 -10.82 18.32
N ASP A 335 18.93 -10.76 17.19
CA ASP A 335 19.12 -11.90 16.27
C ASP A 335 19.88 -13.07 16.89
N LYS A 336 20.88 -12.78 17.74
CA LYS A 336 21.64 -13.83 18.44
C LYS A 336 20.75 -14.63 19.39
N HIS A 337 19.84 -13.98 20.10
CA HIS A 337 18.89 -14.65 20.99
C HIS A 337 17.87 -15.44 20.18
N LEU A 338 17.33 -14.85 19.11
CA LEU A 338 16.40 -15.53 18.21
C LEU A 338 17.02 -16.83 17.65
N LEU A 339 18.26 -16.78 17.16
CA LEU A 339 18.94 -17.95 16.61
C LEU A 339 19.12 -19.05 17.67
N ARG A 340 19.44 -18.70 18.92
CA ARG A 340 19.55 -19.65 20.02
C ARG A 340 18.20 -20.28 20.33
N LEU A 341 17.17 -19.47 20.48
CA LEU A 341 15.80 -19.91 20.76
C LEU A 341 15.28 -20.85 19.65
N MET A 342 15.54 -20.53 18.38
CA MET A 342 15.17 -21.40 17.26
C MET A 342 15.84 -22.76 17.32
N LYS A 343 17.13 -22.81 17.70
CA LYS A 343 17.83 -24.10 17.87
C LYS A 343 17.24 -24.93 19.01
N GLU A 344 16.93 -24.30 20.13
CA GLU A 344 16.28 -24.94 21.28
C GLU A 344 14.87 -25.45 20.91
N LEU A 345 14.08 -24.65 20.21
CA LEU A 345 12.74 -25.04 19.75
C LEU A 345 12.78 -26.18 18.72
N VAL A 346 13.74 -26.19 17.81
CA VAL A 346 13.91 -27.30 16.85
C VAL A 346 14.29 -28.57 17.54
N ALA A 347 15.20 -28.52 18.51
CA ALA A 347 15.56 -29.69 19.31
C ALA A 347 14.36 -30.22 20.10
N ALA A 348 13.66 -29.33 20.83
CA ALA A 348 12.47 -29.70 21.59
C ALA A 348 11.34 -30.23 20.68
N LYS A 349 11.16 -29.67 19.49
CA LYS A 349 10.18 -30.17 18.51
C LYS A 349 10.55 -31.57 18.01
N THR A 350 11.83 -31.81 17.74
CA THR A 350 12.29 -33.14 17.29
C THR A 350 11.99 -34.22 18.33
N GLU A 351 12.27 -33.91 19.61
CA GLU A 351 11.93 -34.82 20.72
C GLU A 351 10.41 -34.98 20.88
N TYR A 352 9.67 -33.89 20.80
CA TYR A 352 8.21 -33.93 20.89
C TYR A 352 7.59 -34.75 19.74
N ASP A 353 8.05 -34.59 18.50
CA ASP A 353 7.51 -35.31 17.35
C ASP A 353 7.69 -36.83 17.50
N GLN A 354 8.75 -37.30 18.19
CA GLN A 354 8.96 -38.71 18.48
C GLN A 354 7.90 -39.29 19.45
N ILE A 355 7.45 -38.47 20.42
CA ILE A 355 6.52 -38.91 21.47
C ILE A 355 5.08 -38.50 21.23
N ALA A 356 4.82 -37.60 20.30
CA ALA A 356 3.49 -37.00 20.07
C ALA A 356 2.39 -38.01 19.80
N GLY A 357 2.69 -39.06 19.00
CA GLY A 357 1.76 -40.14 18.71
C GLY A 357 1.41 -40.94 19.96
N ALA A 358 2.42 -41.28 20.76
CA ALA A 358 2.21 -41.99 22.02
C ALA A 358 1.43 -41.16 23.05
N LEU A 359 1.72 -39.86 23.17
CA LEU A 359 0.96 -38.93 24.03
C LEU A 359 -0.50 -38.84 23.61
N LYS A 360 -0.80 -38.80 22.31
CA LYS A 360 -2.17 -38.83 21.81
C LYS A 360 -2.88 -40.15 22.21
N SER A 361 -2.22 -41.30 22.00
CA SER A 361 -2.77 -42.59 22.37
C SER A 361 -3.05 -42.69 23.87
N VAL A 362 -2.13 -42.19 24.71
CA VAL A 362 -2.31 -42.18 26.20
C VAL A 362 -3.55 -41.38 26.59
N ARG A 363 -3.81 -40.25 25.94
CA ARG A 363 -5.00 -39.43 26.24
C ARG A 363 -6.30 -40.13 25.87
N GLU A 364 -6.31 -40.89 24.77
CA GLU A 364 -7.48 -41.61 24.24
C GLU A 364 -7.72 -42.95 24.90
N THR A 365 -6.67 -43.73 25.15
CA THR A 365 -6.78 -45.13 25.59
C THR A 365 -6.15 -45.44 26.95
N GLY A 366 -5.44 -44.49 27.53
CA GLY A 366 -4.66 -44.69 28.75
C GLY A 366 -3.25 -45.29 28.53
N TYR A 367 -2.91 -45.69 27.28
CA TYR A 367 -1.63 -46.33 26.97
C TYR A 367 -1.05 -45.82 25.66
N GLY A 368 0.25 -45.56 25.61
CA GLY A 368 0.96 -45.10 24.42
C GLY A 368 2.33 -45.76 24.31
N LEU A 369 2.74 -46.03 23.07
CA LEU A 369 4.00 -46.68 22.73
C LEU A 369 4.82 -45.79 21.79
N VAL A 370 6.09 -45.56 22.13
CA VAL A 370 7.09 -44.99 21.21
C VAL A 370 7.96 -46.12 20.70
N SER A 371 7.90 -46.35 19.40
CA SER A 371 8.76 -47.38 18.76
C SER A 371 10.19 -46.90 18.68
N PRO A 372 11.17 -47.80 18.84
CA PRO A 372 12.58 -47.45 18.72
C PRO A 372 12.94 -47.02 17.30
N THR A 373 13.89 -46.12 17.20
CA THR A 373 14.46 -45.67 15.91
C THR A 373 15.54 -46.67 15.44
N MET A 374 15.86 -46.64 14.15
CA MET A 374 16.95 -47.52 13.61
C MET A 374 18.32 -47.28 14.29
N ALA A 375 18.55 -46.06 14.79
CA ALA A 375 19.79 -45.70 15.49
C ALA A 375 19.89 -46.31 16.89
N GLU A 376 18.77 -46.65 17.52
CA GLU A 376 18.68 -47.27 18.84
C GLU A 376 18.69 -48.80 18.77
N MET A 377 18.59 -49.38 17.56
CA MET A 377 18.63 -50.83 17.36
C MET A 377 20.06 -51.33 17.35
N THR A 378 20.31 -52.34 18.14
CA THR A 378 21.58 -53.08 18.14
C THR A 378 21.35 -54.50 17.66
N MET A 379 22.25 -55.03 16.84
CA MET A 379 22.16 -56.39 16.30
C MET A 379 23.28 -57.24 16.88
N GLU A 380 22.92 -58.43 17.35
CA GLU A 380 23.92 -59.45 17.74
C GLU A 380 24.55 -60.08 16.50
N ALA A 381 25.69 -60.73 16.70
CA ALA A 381 26.36 -61.51 15.64
C ALA A 381 25.41 -62.58 15.08
N PRO A 382 25.34 -62.77 13.76
CA PRO A 382 24.52 -63.81 13.15
C PRO A 382 24.92 -65.20 13.60
N GLU A 383 23.98 -66.04 14.07
CA GLU A 383 24.17 -67.39 14.46
C GLU A 383 23.65 -68.40 13.40
N ILE A 384 24.43 -69.46 13.09
CA ILE A 384 23.92 -70.49 12.21
C ILE A 384 23.08 -71.48 13.06
N VAL A 385 21.84 -71.68 12.68
CA VAL A 385 20.88 -72.56 13.36
C VAL A 385 20.42 -73.65 12.41
N ARG A 386 20.21 -74.87 12.94
CA ARG A 386 19.69 -76.02 12.19
C ARG A 386 18.22 -76.20 12.55
N GLN A 387 17.35 -76.16 11.57
CA GLN A 387 15.92 -76.39 11.71
C GLN A 387 15.45 -77.43 10.72
N GLY A 388 15.00 -78.61 11.25
CA GLY A 388 14.41 -79.66 10.44
C GLY A 388 15.25 -80.19 9.26
N GLY A 389 16.58 -80.17 9.35
CA GLY A 389 17.47 -80.64 8.28
C GLY A 389 18.00 -79.51 7.36
N GLN A 390 17.57 -78.28 7.51
CA GLN A 390 18.08 -77.12 6.79
C GLN A 390 18.89 -76.23 7.72
N PHE A 391 19.83 -75.47 7.16
CA PHE A 391 20.61 -74.49 7.90
C PHE A 391 19.98 -73.08 7.63
N GLY A 392 19.76 -72.33 8.68
CA GLY A 392 19.28 -70.94 8.64
C GLY A 392 20.24 -70.03 9.38
N ILE A 393 20.09 -68.75 9.20
CA ILE A 393 20.78 -67.68 9.95
C ILE A 393 19.78 -67.04 10.92
N ARG A 394 20.13 -67.10 12.22
CA ARG A 394 19.38 -66.43 13.26
C ARG A 394 19.97 -65.03 13.46
N LEU A 395 19.14 -64.02 13.33
CA LEU A 395 19.47 -62.64 13.63
C LEU A 395 18.70 -62.20 14.88
N LYS A 396 19.41 -61.69 15.86
CA LYS A 396 18.78 -61.07 17.05
C LYS A 396 19.07 -59.59 17.07
N ALA A 397 18.03 -58.78 17.27
CA ALA A 397 18.13 -57.35 17.44
C ALA A 397 17.52 -56.94 18.78
N HIS A 398 18.14 -55.98 19.42
CA HIS A 398 17.66 -55.36 20.66
C HIS A 398 17.41 -53.89 20.40
N ALA A 399 16.30 -53.39 20.92
CA ALA A 399 15.93 -52.00 20.83
C ALA A 399 15.11 -51.59 22.06
N PRO A 400 15.37 -50.42 22.66
CA PRO A 400 14.55 -49.88 23.73
C PRO A 400 13.21 -49.38 23.16
N SER A 401 12.11 -49.56 23.87
CA SER A 401 10.83 -48.95 23.60
C SER A 401 10.41 -48.10 24.80
N LEU A 402 9.73 -46.99 24.54
CA LEU A 402 9.20 -46.11 25.59
C LEU A 402 7.68 -46.34 25.74
N HIS A 403 7.25 -46.71 26.94
CA HIS A 403 5.85 -46.95 27.27
C HIS A 403 5.32 -45.84 28.16
N LEU A 404 4.26 -45.16 27.73
CA LEU A 404 3.56 -44.13 28.46
C LEU A 404 2.23 -44.67 28.97
N ILE A 405 1.99 -44.60 30.27
CA ILE A 405 0.80 -45.13 30.91
C ILE A 405 0.13 -44.03 31.71
N ARG A 406 -1.17 -43.85 31.51
CA ARG A 406 -2.00 -42.95 32.33
C ARG A 406 -2.44 -43.70 33.58
N VAL A 407 -2.17 -43.13 34.73
CA VAL A 407 -2.59 -43.67 36.03
C VAL A 407 -3.45 -42.60 36.73
N ASP A 408 -4.61 -42.98 37.19
CA ASP A 408 -5.47 -42.10 37.98
C ASP A 408 -5.06 -42.15 39.46
N ILE A 409 -4.80 -41.02 40.06
CA ILE A 409 -4.31 -40.90 41.45
C ILE A 409 -5.40 -40.20 42.27
N GLU A 410 -5.76 -40.84 43.39
CA GLU A 410 -6.68 -40.25 44.36
C GLU A 410 -5.88 -39.68 45.54
N THR A 411 -6.28 -38.54 46.03
CA THR A 411 -5.71 -37.99 47.27
C THR A 411 -6.85 -37.52 48.16
N GLU A 412 -6.66 -37.74 49.46
CA GLU A 412 -7.55 -37.30 50.50
C GLU A 412 -6.84 -36.25 51.36
N VAL A 413 -7.49 -35.13 51.55
CA VAL A 413 -7.01 -34.02 52.39
C VAL A 413 -8.08 -33.72 53.41
N THR A 414 -7.70 -33.89 54.68
CA THR A 414 -8.64 -33.71 55.80
C THR A 414 -8.17 -32.57 56.69
N PRO A 415 -8.53 -31.30 56.32
CA PRO A 415 -8.23 -30.16 57.18
C PRO A 415 -9.10 -30.25 58.45
N THR A 416 -8.49 -30.15 59.64
CA THR A 416 -9.21 -30.09 60.93
C THR A 416 -9.73 -28.71 61.17
N VAL A 417 -11.04 -28.53 61.34
CA VAL A 417 -11.71 -27.21 61.33
C VAL A 417 -12.43 -26.88 62.66
N GLY A 418 -12.19 -27.53 63.72
CA GLY A 418 -12.78 -27.18 65.02
C GLY A 418 -13.87 -28.16 65.49
N THR A 419 -15.08 -27.67 65.86
CA THR A 419 -16.18 -28.52 66.34
C THR A 419 -16.94 -29.24 65.22
N GLU A 420 -17.72 -30.25 65.56
CA GLU A 420 -18.57 -31.01 64.63
C GLU A 420 -19.54 -30.10 63.88
N GLU A 421 -20.19 -29.17 64.58
CA GLU A 421 -21.12 -28.22 63.99
C GLU A 421 -20.44 -27.28 62.96
N GLN A 422 -19.21 -26.81 63.27
CA GLN A 422 -18.43 -25.97 62.36
C GLN A 422 -17.99 -26.74 61.10
N SER A 423 -17.68 -28.02 61.27
CA SER A 423 -17.29 -28.90 60.16
C SER A 423 -18.49 -29.21 59.22
N GLU A 424 -19.69 -29.43 59.78
CA GLU A 424 -20.92 -29.60 59.01
C GLU A 424 -21.31 -28.36 58.20
N GLU A 425 -21.24 -27.17 58.80
CA GLU A 425 -21.55 -25.93 58.14
C GLU A 425 -20.58 -25.68 56.97
N LEU A 426 -19.30 -25.87 57.22
CA LEU A 426 -18.27 -25.76 56.17
C LEU A 426 -18.48 -26.76 55.04
N ALA A 427 -18.81 -28.03 55.37
CA ALA A 427 -19.09 -29.05 54.33
C ALA A 427 -20.31 -28.68 53.48
N ARG A 428 -21.37 -28.10 54.07
CA ARG A 428 -22.53 -27.59 53.32
C ARG A 428 -22.15 -26.42 52.42
N GLN A 429 -21.36 -25.49 52.93
CA GLN A 429 -20.87 -24.37 52.13
C GLN A 429 -20.01 -24.84 50.94
N MET A 430 -19.07 -25.74 51.15
CA MET A 430 -18.23 -26.33 50.10
C MET A 430 -19.05 -27.09 49.05
N SER A 431 -20.07 -27.85 49.48
CA SER A 431 -20.96 -28.56 48.54
C SER A 431 -21.75 -27.58 47.67
N SER A 432 -22.26 -26.50 48.25
CA SER A 432 -22.98 -25.45 47.56
C SER A 432 -22.07 -24.72 46.54
N GLU A 433 -20.83 -24.43 46.89
CA GLU A 433 -19.87 -23.79 45.99
C GLU A 433 -19.40 -24.73 44.90
N LEU A 434 -19.23 -26.02 45.16
CA LEU A 434 -18.91 -27.03 44.13
C LEU A 434 -19.96 -27.10 43.05
N GLU A 435 -21.25 -27.01 43.43
CA GLU A 435 -22.37 -27.01 42.51
C GLU A 435 -22.49 -25.70 41.68
N SER A 436 -22.17 -24.54 42.30
CA SER A 436 -22.32 -23.22 41.69
C SER A 436 -21.12 -22.77 40.88
N ASP A 437 -19.90 -22.91 41.43
CA ASP A 437 -18.63 -22.49 40.79
C ASP A 437 -17.45 -23.31 41.34
N PRO A 438 -17.06 -24.41 40.68
CA PRO A 438 -15.95 -25.24 41.13
C PRO A 438 -14.62 -24.50 41.27
N GLN A 439 -14.41 -23.40 40.50
CA GLN A 439 -13.15 -22.65 40.56
C GLN A 439 -13.01 -21.87 41.85
N LYS A 440 -14.12 -21.35 42.42
CA LYS A 440 -14.10 -20.68 43.72
C LYS A 440 -13.76 -21.62 44.85
N MET A 441 -14.24 -22.86 44.80
CA MET A 441 -13.90 -23.89 45.79
C MET A 441 -12.37 -24.11 45.87
N TRP A 442 -11.69 -24.22 44.75
CA TRP A 442 -10.24 -24.37 44.67
C TRP A 442 -9.47 -23.20 45.30
N ALA A 443 -10.02 -21.99 45.25
CA ALA A 443 -9.45 -20.78 45.83
C ALA A 443 -9.73 -20.61 47.34
N MET A 444 -10.63 -21.42 47.92
CA MET A 444 -10.92 -21.35 49.34
C MET A 444 -9.64 -21.59 50.15
N SER A 445 -9.43 -20.76 51.17
CA SER A 445 -8.23 -20.82 51.99
C SER A 445 -8.52 -21.49 53.35
N PHE A 446 -7.73 -22.49 53.69
CA PHE A 446 -7.72 -23.17 54.97
C PHE A 446 -6.38 -22.92 55.65
N PHE A 447 -6.41 -22.34 56.87
CA PHE A 447 -5.19 -22.01 57.62
C PHE A 447 -4.15 -21.22 56.83
N GLY A 448 -4.60 -20.32 55.95
CA GLY A 448 -3.72 -19.49 55.12
C GLY A 448 -3.16 -20.16 53.85
N LYS A 449 -3.61 -21.38 53.55
CA LYS A 449 -3.28 -22.08 52.26
C LYS A 449 -4.54 -22.32 51.44
N PRO A 450 -4.52 -22.07 50.14
CA PRO A 450 -5.61 -22.46 49.26
C PRO A 450 -5.81 -23.99 49.23
N LEU A 451 -7.08 -24.44 49.07
CA LEU A 451 -7.40 -25.85 48.98
C LEU A 451 -6.66 -26.52 47.77
N SER A 452 -6.51 -25.80 46.65
CA SER A 452 -5.72 -26.24 45.51
C SER A 452 -4.29 -26.62 45.84
N ASP A 453 -3.64 -25.86 46.76
CA ASP A 453 -2.26 -26.13 47.12
C ASP A 453 -2.16 -27.32 48.06
N MET A 454 -3.10 -27.48 48.98
CA MET A 454 -3.15 -28.65 49.91
C MET A 454 -3.38 -29.97 49.09
N VAL A 455 -4.32 -29.94 48.13
CA VAL A 455 -4.57 -31.11 47.26
C VAL A 455 -3.37 -31.38 46.37
N ARG A 456 -2.70 -30.40 45.84
CA ARG A 456 -1.49 -30.50 45.04
C ARG A 456 -0.32 -31.11 45.88
N GLU A 457 -0.12 -30.70 47.08
CA GLU A 457 0.87 -31.25 47.99
C GLU A 457 0.57 -32.73 48.28
N GLY A 458 -0.70 -33.07 48.53
CA GLY A 458 -1.14 -34.46 48.72
C GLY A 458 -0.87 -35.38 47.52
N LEU A 459 -1.23 -34.88 46.35
CA LEU A 459 -0.99 -35.58 45.06
C LEU A 459 0.52 -35.76 44.81
N ASN A 460 1.30 -34.71 44.95
CA ASN A 460 2.76 -34.76 44.76
C ASN A 460 3.40 -35.72 45.78
N GLY A 461 2.93 -35.74 47.03
CA GLY A 461 3.41 -36.67 48.04
C GLY A 461 3.16 -38.14 47.67
N LYS A 462 2.08 -38.47 47.00
CA LYS A 462 1.77 -39.82 46.47
C LYS A 462 2.59 -40.15 45.25
N LEU A 463 2.72 -39.20 44.31
CA LEU A 463 3.53 -39.37 43.09
C LEU A 463 4.99 -39.69 43.40
N MET A 464 5.59 -39.08 44.40
CA MET A 464 6.98 -39.27 44.82
C MET A 464 7.20 -40.52 45.64
N ARG A 465 6.14 -41.22 46.03
CA ARG A 465 6.23 -42.41 46.91
C ARG A 465 6.40 -43.74 46.18
N MET A 466 6.43 -43.75 44.84
CA MET A 466 6.72 -44.99 44.11
C MET A 466 8.20 -45.37 44.32
N PRO A 467 8.51 -46.41 45.11
CA PRO A 467 9.90 -46.81 45.36
C PRO A 467 10.63 -47.26 44.10
N ALA A 468 11.95 -47.10 44.05
CA ALA A 468 12.74 -47.46 42.89
C ALA A 468 12.62 -48.98 42.52
N ASP A 469 12.54 -49.83 43.56
CA ASP A 469 12.30 -51.27 43.42
C ASP A 469 10.92 -51.60 42.81
N ALA A 470 9.88 -50.80 43.10
CA ALA A 470 8.58 -50.98 42.45
C ALA A 470 8.63 -50.52 40.98
N GLN A 471 9.35 -49.46 40.66
CA GLN A 471 9.55 -48.98 39.26
C GLN A 471 10.29 -50.06 38.44
N GLU A 472 11.37 -50.66 39.02
CA GLU A 472 12.14 -51.71 38.39
C GLU A 472 11.27 -52.97 38.11
N LYS A 473 10.48 -53.40 39.09
CA LYS A 473 9.54 -54.53 38.92
C LYS A 473 8.50 -54.31 37.84
N VAL A 474 7.95 -53.08 37.71
CA VAL A 474 7.02 -52.74 36.63
C VAL A 474 7.72 -52.84 35.28
N GLN A 475 8.93 -52.29 35.17
CA GLN A 475 9.74 -52.35 33.95
C GLN A 475 10.08 -53.79 33.56
N GLU A 476 10.57 -54.62 34.49
CA GLU A 476 10.85 -56.05 34.25
C GLU A 476 9.61 -56.80 33.78
N THR A 477 8.47 -56.56 34.43
CA THR A 477 7.21 -57.20 34.07
C THR A 477 6.78 -56.83 32.66
N LEU A 478 6.83 -55.54 32.27
CA LEU A 478 6.54 -55.10 30.90
C LEU A 478 7.51 -55.71 29.89
N THR A 479 8.80 -55.75 30.20
CA THR A 479 9.83 -56.37 29.35
C THR A 479 9.53 -57.83 29.10
N ARG A 480 9.13 -58.60 30.13
CA ARG A 480 8.78 -60.03 30.02
C ARG A 480 7.52 -60.22 29.20
N ILE A 481 6.47 -59.43 29.43
CA ILE A 481 5.22 -59.51 28.64
C ILE A 481 5.46 -59.29 27.15
N ILE A 482 6.32 -58.30 26.82
CA ILE A 482 6.58 -57.94 25.42
C ILE A 482 7.45 -59.01 24.75
N ASN A 483 8.49 -59.53 25.42
CA ASN A 483 9.43 -60.47 24.82
C ASN A 483 8.94 -61.92 24.80
N ASP A 484 8.25 -62.41 25.85
CA ASP A 484 7.84 -63.79 25.98
C ASP A 484 6.49 -64.10 25.30
N GLY A 485 5.68 -63.06 25.01
CA GLY A 485 4.45 -63.19 24.24
C GLY A 485 3.34 -64.03 24.89
N ASP A 486 3.53 -64.48 26.09
CA ASP A 486 2.57 -65.27 26.82
C ASP A 486 1.54 -64.39 27.48
N GLY A 487 0.32 -64.35 26.89
CA GLY A 487 -0.86 -63.65 27.42
C GLY A 487 -1.40 -64.25 28.74
N GLY A 488 -0.52 -64.66 29.63
CA GLY A 488 -0.85 -65.19 30.95
C GLY A 488 -1.27 -64.07 31.94
N MET A 489 -1.85 -64.49 33.06
CA MET A 489 -2.24 -63.62 34.14
C MET A 489 -1.04 -62.85 34.71
N ILE A 490 -1.09 -61.52 34.63
CA ILE A 490 -0.04 -60.67 35.16
C ILE A 490 -0.31 -60.50 36.66
N CYS A 491 0.57 -60.97 37.49
CA CYS A 491 0.56 -60.74 38.93
C CYS A 491 1.81 -59.92 39.30
N ILE A 492 1.62 -58.65 39.63
CA ILE A 492 2.68 -57.77 40.15
C ILE A 492 2.59 -57.79 41.68
N LEU A 493 3.46 -58.49 42.35
CA LEU A 493 3.64 -58.41 43.80
C LEU A 493 4.59 -57.21 44.10
N LEU A 494 4.02 -56.10 44.59
CA LEU A 494 4.77 -54.93 45.01
C LEU A 494 5.32 -55.12 46.42
#